data_efabb86a3fdf7b11ec72702729bd7dea
#
_entry.id   efabb86a3fdf7b11ec72702729bd7dea
#
_cell.length_a   1.000
_cell.length_b   1.000
_cell.length_c   1.000
_cell.angle_alpha   90.00
_cell.angle_beta   90.00
_cell.angle_gamma   90.00
#
_symmetry.space_group_name_H-M   'P 1'
#
loop_
_entity.id
_entity.type
_entity.pdbx_description
1 polymer ?
#
loop_
_entity_poly.entity_id
_entity_poly.type
_entity_poly.pdbx_seq_one_letter_code
_entity_poly.pdbx_strand_id
1 'polypeptide(L)'
;MLTTTSDIDLLRQMRGGAADAFAALYRRHQGPLYRFALLRCGSADTAADVVQETFMGLLTERFRFDPLRGALQHFLFGVARNLILKNETAHQRHVVLPNADDEDDGAAQPADDACPLARLLDNEAAEEVRRALALLAPHYRDAVILYEMHDLSYAEIADICQIDIGTVRSRLSRGRAALAKRLAGWHATADAA
;
A
#
# COMPACT_ATOMS: atom_id res chain seq x y z
N MET A 1 -15.90 28.13 -8.28
CA MET A 1 -15.91 26.67 -8.16
C MET A 1 -14.72 26.14 -8.93
N LEU A 2 -13.68 25.67 -8.24
CA LEU A 2 -12.53 25.04 -8.90
C LEU A 2 -13.00 23.64 -9.35
N THR A 3 -13.25 23.47 -10.62
CA THR A 3 -13.55 22.16 -11.20
C THR A 3 -12.30 21.29 -11.06
N THR A 4 -12.33 20.35 -10.12
CA THR A 4 -11.26 19.38 -9.98
C THR A 4 -11.21 18.53 -11.24
N THR A 5 -10.16 18.69 -12.05
CA THR A 5 -9.95 17.89 -13.27
C THR A 5 -9.99 16.39 -12.93
N SER A 6 -10.73 15.62 -13.72
CA SER A 6 -10.85 14.17 -13.49
C SER A 6 -9.54 13.42 -13.73
N ASP A 7 -9.35 12.26 -13.08
CA ASP A 7 -8.17 11.43 -13.31
C ASP A 7 -8.04 11.00 -14.77
N ILE A 8 -9.15 10.78 -15.45
CA ILE A 8 -9.17 10.41 -16.88
C ILE A 8 -8.64 11.56 -17.75
N ASP A 9 -9.04 12.80 -17.43
CA ASP A 9 -8.57 13.98 -18.19
C ASP A 9 -7.10 14.26 -17.90
N LEU A 10 -6.67 14.11 -16.64
CA LEU A 10 -5.25 14.23 -16.28
C LEU A 10 -4.40 13.16 -16.96
N LEU A 11 -4.87 11.92 -17.03
CA LEU A 11 -4.17 10.85 -17.77
C LEU A 11 -4.05 11.15 -19.27
N ARG A 12 -5.11 11.69 -19.88
CA ARG A 12 -5.08 12.08 -21.29
C ARG A 12 -4.07 13.21 -21.52
N GLN A 13 -4.05 14.22 -20.66
CA GLN A 13 -3.09 15.33 -20.73
C GLN A 13 -1.65 14.85 -20.49
N MET A 14 -1.43 13.97 -19.50
CA MET A 14 -0.12 13.37 -19.24
C MET A 14 0.42 12.61 -20.46
N ARG A 15 -0.42 11.79 -21.10
CA ARG A 15 -0.05 11.11 -22.37
C ARG A 15 0.24 12.06 -23.50
N GLY A 16 -0.33 13.26 -23.48
CA GLY A 16 -0.01 14.36 -24.38
C GLY A 16 1.27 15.14 -24.03
N GLY A 17 2.00 14.71 -22.98
CA GLY A 17 3.26 15.32 -22.56
C GLY A 17 3.12 16.44 -21.52
N ALA A 18 1.94 16.67 -20.95
CA ALA A 18 1.72 17.71 -19.93
C ALA A 18 2.31 17.26 -18.57
N ALA A 19 3.46 17.81 -18.17
CA ALA A 19 4.11 17.50 -16.90
C ALA A 19 3.25 17.87 -15.68
N ASP A 20 2.50 18.98 -15.75
CA ASP A 20 1.61 19.41 -14.67
C ASP A 20 0.48 18.41 -14.41
N ALA A 21 0.00 17.71 -15.43
CA ALA A 21 -1.01 16.68 -15.29
C ALA A 21 -0.47 15.46 -14.54
N PHE A 22 0.77 15.06 -14.82
CA PHE A 22 1.47 14.02 -14.05
C PHE A 22 1.65 14.44 -12.60
N ALA A 23 2.14 15.67 -12.36
CA ALA A 23 2.32 16.19 -11.00
C ALA A 23 0.99 16.23 -10.21
N ALA A 24 -0.12 16.55 -10.89
CA ALA A 24 -1.46 16.54 -10.26
C ALA A 24 -1.91 15.12 -9.90
N LEU A 25 -1.73 14.13 -10.78
CA LEU A 25 -2.03 12.72 -10.51
C LEU A 25 -1.16 12.19 -9.36
N TYR A 26 0.14 12.48 -9.42
CA TYR A 26 1.07 12.06 -8.38
C TYR A 26 0.66 12.60 -7.01
N ARG A 27 0.45 13.92 -6.87
CA ARG A 27 0.01 14.56 -5.61
C ARG A 27 -1.30 13.97 -5.08
N ARG A 28 -2.24 13.59 -5.95
CA ARG A 28 -3.54 13.05 -5.58
C ARG A 28 -3.44 11.63 -5.02
N HIS A 29 -2.61 10.78 -5.62
CA HIS A 29 -2.61 9.35 -5.37
C HIS A 29 -1.40 8.82 -4.61
N GLN A 30 -0.27 9.57 -4.51
CA GLN A 30 0.93 9.09 -3.83
C GLN A 30 0.71 8.76 -2.35
N GLY A 31 -0.01 9.62 -1.61
CA GLY A 31 -0.22 9.44 -0.18
C GLY A 31 -0.98 8.16 0.16
N PRO A 32 -2.18 7.92 -0.40
CA PRO A 32 -2.90 6.66 -0.23
C PRO A 32 -2.09 5.45 -0.67
N LEU A 33 -1.39 5.54 -1.81
CA LEU A 33 -0.59 4.44 -2.34
C LEU A 33 0.61 4.10 -1.45
N TYR A 34 1.32 5.13 -0.97
CA TYR A 34 2.43 4.96 -0.04
C TYR A 34 1.97 4.33 1.28
N ARG A 35 0.83 4.80 1.83
CA ARG A 35 0.24 4.22 3.04
C ARG A 35 -0.04 2.73 2.86
N PHE A 36 -0.68 2.35 1.74
CA PHE A 36 -0.93 0.96 1.43
C PHE A 36 0.37 0.15 1.37
N ALA A 37 1.35 0.63 0.60
CA ALA A 37 2.63 -0.05 0.43
C ALA A 37 3.38 -0.20 1.77
N LEU A 38 3.45 0.87 2.58
CA LEU A 38 4.12 0.86 3.88
C LEU A 38 3.49 -0.14 4.86
N LEU A 39 2.17 -0.12 5.00
CA LEU A 39 1.46 -1.06 5.87
C LEU A 39 1.57 -2.52 5.36
N ARG A 40 1.74 -2.68 4.04
CA ARG A 40 1.83 -3.99 3.41
C ARG A 40 3.23 -4.61 3.50
N CYS A 41 4.30 -3.86 3.26
CA CYS A 41 5.69 -4.36 3.30
C CYS A 41 6.43 -4.07 4.61
N GLY A 42 5.98 -3.09 5.40
CA GLY A 42 6.62 -2.74 6.68
C GLY A 42 7.95 -1.97 6.55
N SER A 43 8.38 -1.64 5.33
CA SER A 43 9.61 -0.91 5.04
C SER A 43 9.29 0.38 4.28
N ALA A 44 9.81 1.52 4.77
CA ALA A 44 9.62 2.83 4.15
C ALA A 44 10.28 2.91 2.77
N ASP A 45 11.48 2.36 2.64
CA ASP A 45 12.24 2.35 1.38
C ASP A 45 11.54 1.49 0.33
N THR A 46 11.14 0.27 0.69
CA THR A 46 10.37 -0.59 -0.22
C THR A 46 9.04 0.07 -0.62
N ALA A 47 8.38 0.78 0.30
CA ALA A 47 7.14 1.48 -0.01
C ALA A 47 7.37 2.64 -0.98
N ALA A 48 8.44 3.42 -0.80
CA ALA A 48 8.83 4.49 -1.71
C ALA A 48 9.15 3.95 -3.11
N ASP A 49 9.92 2.87 -3.20
CA ASP A 49 10.27 2.21 -4.47
C ASP A 49 9.03 1.71 -5.21
N VAL A 50 8.09 1.08 -4.49
CA VAL A 50 6.83 0.59 -5.07
C VAL A 50 5.99 1.75 -5.62
N VAL A 51 5.89 2.86 -4.88
CA VAL A 51 5.18 4.07 -5.35
C VAL A 51 5.86 4.62 -6.61
N GLN A 52 7.17 4.80 -6.56
CA GLN A 52 7.95 5.29 -7.70
C GLN A 52 7.77 4.38 -8.92
N GLU A 53 7.93 3.07 -8.77
CA GLU A 53 7.79 2.12 -9.88
C GLU A 53 6.37 2.10 -10.45
N THR A 54 5.35 2.25 -9.60
CA THR A 54 3.95 2.34 -10.02
C THR A 54 3.72 3.56 -10.91
N PHE A 55 4.17 4.76 -10.50
CA PHE A 55 3.99 5.98 -11.28
C PHE A 55 4.88 6.03 -12.52
N MET A 56 6.11 5.51 -12.44
CA MET A 56 6.97 5.37 -13.60
C MET A 56 6.36 4.42 -14.64
N GLY A 57 5.78 3.31 -14.19
CA GLY A 57 5.09 2.38 -15.08
C GLY A 57 3.82 2.96 -15.69
N LEU A 58 3.11 3.85 -14.99
CA LEU A 58 1.98 4.60 -15.53
C LEU A 58 2.43 5.61 -16.58
N LEU A 59 3.51 6.36 -16.31
CA LEU A 59 4.08 7.39 -17.20
C LEU A 59 4.63 6.78 -18.50
N THR A 60 5.32 5.64 -18.39
CA THR A 60 5.92 4.92 -19.54
C THR A 60 4.95 3.99 -20.25
N GLU A 61 3.66 4.00 -19.87
CA GLU A 61 2.61 3.12 -20.38
C GLU A 61 2.91 1.60 -20.22
N ARG A 62 3.87 1.23 -19.38
CA ARG A 62 4.11 -0.17 -19.00
C ARG A 62 2.89 -0.75 -18.28
N PHE A 63 2.19 0.07 -17.48
CA PHE A 63 0.93 -0.24 -16.86
C PHE A 63 -0.18 0.57 -17.53
N ARG A 64 -1.09 -0.12 -18.23
CA ARG A 64 -2.18 0.53 -18.97
C ARG A 64 -3.45 0.51 -18.14
N PHE A 65 -3.91 1.68 -17.76
CA PHE A 65 -5.19 1.87 -17.11
C PHE A 65 -6.33 1.92 -18.14
N ASP A 66 -7.38 1.15 -17.87
CA ASP A 66 -8.63 1.16 -18.63
C ASP A 66 -9.73 1.80 -17.76
N PRO A 67 -10.23 3.00 -18.14
CA PRO A 67 -11.28 3.69 -17.38
C PRO A 67 -12.60 2.93 -17.29
N LEU A 68 -12.86 1.98 -18.17
CA LEU A 68 -14.07 1.15 -18.16
C LEU A 68 -14.04 0.09 -17.05
N ARG A 69 -12.88 -0.18 -16.47
CA ARG A 69 -12.68 -1.19 -15.42
C ARG A 69 -12.67 -0.64 -14.00
N GLY A 70 -12.94 0.65 -13.81
CA GLY A 70 -13.04 1.25 -12.49
C GLY A 70 -12.21 2.51 -12.28
N ALA A 71 -12.00 2.89 -11.02
CA ALA A 71 -11.23 4.08 -10.65
C ALA A 71 -9.72 3.87 -10.81
N LEU A 72 -8.99 4.94 -11.17
CA LEU A 72 -7.53 4.92 -11.27
C LEU A 72 -6.87 4.49 -9.95
N GLN A 73 -7.38 4.94 -8.82
CA GLN A 73 -6.86 4.59 -7.50
C GLN A 73 -6.85 3.08 -7.26
N HIS A 74 -7.92 2.38 -7.61
CA HIS A 74 -8.00 0.92 -7.46
C HIS A 74 -7.00 0.21 -8.36
N PHE A 75 -6.84 0.70 -9.59
CA PHE A 75 -5.81 0.20 -10.52
C PHE A 75 -4.40 0.36 -9.93
N LEU A 76 -4.08 1.54 -9.36
CA LEU A 76 -2.78 1.79 -8.73
C LEU A 76 -2.53 0.87 -7.53
N PHE A 77 -3.53 0.60 -6.68
CA PHE A 77 -3.42 -0.39 -5.61
C PHE A 77 -3.13 -1.80 -6.15
N GLY A 78 -3.80 -2.19 -7.23
CA GLY A 78 -3.55 -3.48 -7.89
C GLY A 78 -2.13 -3.61 -8.42
N VAL A 79 -1.61 -2.56 -9.06
CA VAL A 79 -0.22 -2.51 -9.55
C VAL A 79 0.76 -2.59 -8.38
N ALA A 80 0.61 -1.75 -7.35
CA ALA A 80 1.49 -1.74 -6.19
C ALA A 80 1.50 -3.09 -5.47
N ARG A 81 0.34 -3.70 -5.27
CA ARG A 81 0.21 -5.04 -4.69
C ARG A 81 0.99 -6.08 -5.49
N ASN A 82 0.88 -6.07 -6.81
CA ASN A 82 1.59 -7.02 -7.68
C ASN A 82 3.11 -6.80 -7.65
N LEU A 83 3.58 -5.55 -7.58
CA LEU A 83 5.00 -5.24 -7.40
C LEU A 83 5.53 -5.78 -6.08
N ILE A 84 4.79 -5.58 -4.98
CA ILE A 84 5.16 -6.10 -3.66
C ILE A 84 5.24 -7.63 -3.68
N LEU A 85 4.25 -8.32 -4.23
CA LEU A 85 4.24 -9.78 -4.35
C LEU A 85 5.44 -10.30 -5.17
N LYS A 86 5.79 -9.59 -6.24
CA LYS A 86 6.96 -9.94 -7.06
C LYS A 86 8.26 -9.80 -6.25
N ASN A 87 8.40 -8.72 -5.49
CA ASN A 87 9.57 -8.48 -4.65
C ASN A 87 9.69 -9.52 -3.54
N GLU A 88 8.59 -9.87 -2.87
CA GLU A 88 8.56 -10.94 -1.85
C GLU A 88 8.99 -12.30 -2.44
N THR A 89 8.50 -12.63 -3.63
CA THR A 89 8.87 -13.88 -4.31
C THR A 89 10.34 -13.90 -4.72
N ALA A 90 10.89 -12.77 -5.15
CA ALA A 90 12.30 -12.63 -5.49
C ALA A 90 13.19 -12.81 -4.24
N HIS A 91 12.86 -12.14 -3.14
CA HIS A 91 13.57 -12.29 -1.86
C HIS A 91 13.56 -13.74 -1.35
N GLN A 92 12.42 -14.43 -1.40
CA GLN A 92 12.32 -15.83 -1.00
C GLN A 92 13.22 -16.75 -1.84
N ARG A 93 13.44 -16.46 -3.12
CA ARG A 93 14.34 -17.22 -3.98
C ARG A 93 15.81 -16.95 -3.66
N HIS A 94 16.16 -15.73 -3.24
CA HIS A 94 17.55 -15.38 -2.85
C HIS A 94 17.95 -15.92 -1.48
N VAL A 95 17.01 -16.06 -0.55
CA VAL A 95 17.26 -16.65 0.79
C VAL A 95 17.60 -18.15 0.74
N VAL A 96 17.33 -18.83 -0.37
CA VAL A 96 17.72 -20.25 -0.57
C VAL A 96 19.19 -20.42 -0.94
N LEU A 97 19.93 -19.34 -1.23
CA LEU A 97 21.40 -19.36 -1.41
C LEU A 97 22.02 -18.59 -0.24
N PRO A 98 22.77 -19.24 0.67
CA PRO A 98 23.39 -18.54 1.77
C PRO A 98 24.60 -17.75 1.24
N ASN A 99 24.44 -16.45 1.05
CA ASN A 99 25.55 -15.51 1.05
C ASN A 99 25.39 -14.62 2.28
N ALA A 100 26.41 -14.73 3.14
CA ALA A 100 26.64 -13.90 4.30
C ALA A 100 26.80 -12.43 3.89
N ASP A 101 26.52 -11.55 4.86
CA ASP A 101 26.84 -10.13 4.90
C ASP A 101 25.92 -9.20 4.12
N ASP A 102 24.78 -8.85 4.74
CA ASP A 102 24.22 -7.50 4.64
C ASP A 102 23.81 -7.06 6.06
N GLU A 103 24.70 -6.33 6.70
CA GLU A 103 24.41 -5.58 7.90
C GLU A 103 23.39 -4.48 7.54
N ASP A 104 22.27 -4.50 8.25
CA ASP A 104 21.21 -3.49 8.20
C ASP A 104 21.77 -2.17 8.75
N ASP A 105 22.29 -1.33 7.88
CA ASP A 105 22.75 0.00 8.21
C ASP A 105 21.55 0.94 8.11
N GLY A 106 21.08 1.39 9.29
CA GLY A 106 19.95 2.24 9.48
C GLY A 106 19.99 3.51 8.64
N ALA A 107 19.28 3.53 7.54
CA ALA A 107 19.20 4.66 6.64
C ALA A 107 18.35 5.79 7.25
N ALA A 108 18.98 6.93 7.31
CA ALA A 108 18.45 8.21 7.76
C ALA A 108 17.13 8.55 7.04
N GLN A 109 16.16 9.01 7.82
CA GLN A 109 14.94 9.64 7.33
C GLN A 109 15.31 10.86 6.47
N PRO A 110 14.78 11.01 5.26
CA PRO A 110 14.78 12.31 4.60
C PRO A 110 13.82 13.21 5.38
N ALA A 111 14.40 14.26 5.94
CA ALA A 111 13.64 15.33 6.55
C ALA A 111 12.82 16.06 5.48
N ASP A 112 11.58 16.38 5.88
CA ASP A 112 10.78 17.51 5.41
C ASP A 112 10.09 17.40 4.05
N ASP A 113 8.94 16.82 4.09
CA ASP A 113 7.59 17.35 3.79
C ASP A 113 6.61 16.36 4.45
N ALA A 114 6.55 16.46 5.75
CA ALA A 114 5.81 15.51 6.58
C ALA A 114 4.34 15.49 6.19
N CYS A 115 3.97 14.50 5.39
CA CYS A 115 2.60 14.04 5.29
C CYS A 115 2.04 13.97 6.73
N PRO A 116 0.92 14.65 7.05
CA PRO A 116 0.33 14.63 8.39
C PRO A 116 0.16 13.23 8.98
N LEU A 117 0.15 12.24 8.12
CA LEU A 117 0.05 10.83 8.47
C LEU A 117 1.32 10.24 9.08
N ALA A 118 2.51 10.69 8.68
CA ALA A 118 3.75 10.25 9.34
C ALA A 118 3.73 10.63 10.83
N ARG A 119 3.17 11.80 11.16
CA ARG A 119 3.01 12.25 12.56
C ARG A 119 1.98 11.45 13.36
N LEU A 120 0.94 10.90 12.72
CA LEU A 120 -0.02 10.00 13.36
C LEU A 120 0.56 8.59 13.56
N LEU A 121 1.56 8.21 12.78
CA LEU A 121 2.23 6.91 12.86
C LEU A 121 3.39 6.89 13.86
N ASP A 122 3.80 8.03 14.41
CA ASP A 122 4.79 8.13 15.49
C ASP A 122 4.22 7.82 16.89
N ASN A 123 2.94 7.45 16.96
CA ASN A 123 2.33 7.07 18.22
C ASN A 123 2.56 5.57 18.48
N GLU A 124 2.88 5.18 19.72
CA GLU A 124 3.09 3.77 20.12
C GLU A 124 1.96 2.85 19.68
N ALA A 125 0.71 3.33 19.74
CA ALA A 125 -0.46 2.60 19.28
C ALA A 125 -0.42 2.31 17.77
N ALA A 126 0.04 3.26 16.96
CA ALA A 126 0.16 3.08 15.52
C ALA A 126 1.28 2.10 15.15
N GLU A 127 2.38 2.12 15.90
CA GLU A 127 3.47 1.16 15.73
C GLU A 127 3.00 -0.26 16.08
N GLU A 128 2.22 -0.42 17.14
CA GLU A 128 1.69 -1.72 17.52
C GLU A 128 0.71 -2.27 16.47
N VAL A 129 -0.14 -1.41 15.90
CA VAL A 129 -1.00 -1.80 14.77
C VAL A 129 -0.17 -2.22 13.56
N ARG A 130 0.92 -1.50 13.22
CA ARG A 130 1.84 -1.87 12.14
C ARG A 130 2.48 -3.24 12.39
N ARG A 131 2.98 -3.48 13.61
CA ARG A 131 3.54 -4.79 14.00
C ARG A 131 2.51 -5.91 13.91
N ALA A 132 1.31 -5.66 14.42
CA ALA A 132 0.23 -6.64 14.36
C ALA A 132 -0.18 -6.97 12.92
N LEU A 133 -0.23 -5.96 12.03
CA LEU A 133 -0.46 -6.14 10.59
C LEU A 133 0.68 -6.92 9.93
N ALA A 134 1.95 -6.60 10.26
CA ALA A 134 3.12 -7.29 9.71
C ALA A 134 3.11 -8.80 9.98
N LEU A 135 2.51 -9.23 11.08
CA LEU A 135 2.38 -10.63 11.46
C LEU A 135 1.17 -11.35 10.82
N LEU A 136 0.30 -10.65 10.10
CA LEU A 136 -0.76 -11.30 9.34
C LEU A 136 -0.19 -11.97 8.08
N ALA A 137 -0.79 -13.09 7.69
CA ALA A 137 -0.51 -13.65 6.38
C ALA A 137 -0.79 -12.62 5.27
N PRO A 138 0.05 -12.51 4.23
CA PRO A 138 -0.01 -11.46 3.22
C PRO A 138 -1.41 -11.20 2.64
N HIS A 139 -2.14 -12.27 2.32
CA HIS A 139 -3.47 -12.18 1.73
C HIS A 139 -4.57 -11.70 2.71
N TYR A 140 -4.40 -11.88 4.03
CA TYR A 140 -5.27 -11.27 5.04
C TYR A 140 -4.92 -9.82 5.24
N ARG A 141 -3.63 -9.49 5.26
CA ARG A 141 -3.10 -8.13 5.39
C ARG A 141 -3.61 -7.25 4.26
N ASP A 142 -3.50 -7.70 2.98
CA ASP A 142 -4.03 -6.98 1.82
C ASP A 142 -5.51 -6.59 2.02
N ALA A 143 -6.36 -7.56 2.36
CA ALA A 143 -7.79 -7.33 2.52
C ALA A 143 -8.11 -6.36 3.66
N VAL A 144 -7.44 -6.52 4.82
CA VAL A 144 -7.66 -5.65 5.99
C VAL A 144 -7.22 -4.21 5.70
N ILE A 145 -6.05 -4.00 5.10
CA ILE A 145 -5.55 -2.65 4.78
C ILE A 145 -6.48 -1.97 3.78
N LEU A 146 -6.87 -2.65 2.70
CA LEU A 146 -7.74 -2.07 1.68
C LEU A 146 -9.12 -1.71 2.23
N TYR A 147 -9.67 -2.51 3.13
CA TYR A 147 -10.97 -2.27 3.72
C TYR A 147 -10.94 -1.20 4.82
N GLU A 148 -10.06 -1.37 5.83
CA GLU A 148 -10.07 -0.53 7.04
C GLU A 148 -9.37 0.83 6.85
N MET A 149 -8.38 0.91 5.95
CA MET A 149 -7.55 2.11 5.78
C MET A 149 -7.87 2.89 4.51
N HIS A 150 -8.57 2.26 3.56
CA HIS A 150 -8.90 2.87 2.27
C HIS A 150 -10.38 2.85 1.94
N ASP A 151 -11.24 2.37 2.88
CA ASP A 151 -12.70 2.36 2.78
C ASP A 151 -13.24 1.70 1.50
N LEU A 152 -12.51 0.68 0.98
CA LEU A 152 -12.91 -0.01 -0.24
C LEU A 152 -13.99 -1.04 0.03
N SER A 153 -14.95 -1.13 -0.88
CA SER A 153 -15.99 -2.17 -0.86
C SER A 153 -15.43 -3.56 -1.14
N TYR A 154 -16.17 -4.59 -0.78
CA TYR A 154 -15.77 -5.98 -1.08
C TYR A 154 -15.58 -6.25 -2.57
N ALA A 155 -16.39 -5.60 -3.42
CA ALA A 155 -16.26 -5.76 -4.87
C ALA A 155 -14.94 -5.15 -5.39
N GLU A 156 -14.59 -3.94 -4.93
CA GLU A 156 -13.34 -3.28 -5.31
C GLU A 156 -12.11 -4.05 -4.81
N ILE A 157 -12.15 -4.59 -3.59
CA ILE A 157 -11.08 -5.44 -3.06
C ILE A 157 -10.98 -6.75 -3.86
N ALA A 158 -12.10 -7.33 -4.27
CA ALA A 158 -12.12 -8.53 -5.10
C ALA A 158 -11.42 -8.28 -6.45
N ASP A 159 -11.70 -7.13 -7.08
CA ASP A 159 -11.06 -6.70 -8.33
C ASP A 159 -9.57 -6.42 -8.16
N ILE A 160 -9.16 -5.70 -7.10
CA ILE A 160 -7.76 -5.39 -6.80
C ILE A 160 -6.97 -6.68 -6.52
N CYS A 161 -7.53 -7.57 -5.73
CA CYS A 161 -6.87 -8.82 -5.32
C CYS A 161 -7.03 -9.95 -6.35
N GLN A 162 -7.87 -9.80 -7.37
CA GLN A 162 -8.21 -10.82 -8.38
C GLN A 162 -8.74 -12.11 -7.73
N ILE A 163 -9.77 -11.98 -6.87
CA ILE A 163 -10.42 -13.06 -6.12
C ILE A 163 -11.93 -12.84 -6.06
N ASP A 164 -12.67 -13.87 -5.69
CA ASP A 164 -14.12 -13.77 -5.49
C ASP A 164 -14.49 -12.97 -4.24
N ILE A 165 -15.64 -12.29 -4.26
CA ILE A 165 -16.18 -11.52 -3.13
C ILE A 165 -16.34 -12.40 -1.88
N GLY A 166 -16.72 -13.66 -2.03
CA GLY A 166 -16.79 -14.63 -0.92
C GLY A 166 -15.44 -14.85 -0.24
N THR A 167 -14.37 -14.88 -1.04
CA THR A 167 -12.99 -14.97 -0.56
C THR A 167 -12.56 -13.69 0.16
N VAL A 168 -12.95 -12.50 -0.32
CA VAL A 168 -12.71 -11.24 0.40
C VAL A 168 -13.35 -11.27 1.78
N ARG A 169 -14.64 -11.66 1.87
CA ARG A 169 -15.35 -11.76 3.14
C ARG A 169 -14.64 -12.68 4.13
N SER A 170 -14.23 -13.86 3.68
CA SER A 170 -13.53 -14.82 4.53
C SER A 170 -12.15 -14.33 4.97
N ARG A 171 -11.39 -13.65 4.08
CA ARG A 171 -10.09 -13.06 4.41
C ARG A 171 -10.22 -11.93 5.42
N LEU A 172 -11.19 -11.04 5.26
CA LEU A 172 -11.48 -9.97 6.22
C LEU A 172 -11.87 -10.53 7.59
N SER A 173 -12.78 -11.50 7.66
CA SER A 173 -13.18 -12.12 8.92
C SER A 173 -12.00 -12.73 9.67
N ARG A 174 -11.17 -13.53 8.97
CA ARG A 174 -9.99 -14.17 9.56
C ARG A 174 -8.89 -13.16 9.90
N GLY A 175 -8.66 -12.18 9.03
CA GLY A 175 -7.68 -11.13 9.25
C GLY A 175 -8.02 -10.27 10.46
N ARG A 176 -9.28 -9.84 10.60
CA ARG A 176 -9.78 -9.10 11.77
C ARG A 176 -9.66 -9.91 13.06
N ALA A 177 -10.06 -11.18 13.04
CA ALA A 177 -9.95 -12.05 14.22
C ALA A 177 -8.49 -12.23 14.67
N ALA A 178 -7.57 -12.43 13.71
CA ALA A 178 -6.16 -12.54 14.01
C ALA A 178 -5.56 -11.23 14.53
N LEU A 179 -5.96 -10.08 13.96
CA LEU A 179 -5.53 -8.76 14.41
C LEU A 179 -6.04 -8.45 15.82
N ALA A 180 -7.33 -8.66 16.07
CA ALA A 180 -7.93 -8.45 17.39
C ALA A 180 -7.25 -9.28 18.48
N LYS A 181 -6.94 -10.56 18.20
CA LYS A 181 -6.21 -11.41 19.14
C LYS A 181 -4.83 -10.87 19.51
N ARG A 182 -4.13 -10.25 18.57
CA ARG A 182 -2.78 -9.66 18.79
C ARG A 182 -2.87 -8.37 19.58
N LEU A 183 -3.80 -7.48 19.23
CA LEU A 183 -3.99 -6.20 19.89
C LEU A 183 -4.58 -6.34 21.29
N ALA A 184 -5.38 -7.37 21.59
CA ALA A 184 -5.87 -7.66 22.93
C ALA A 184 -4.72 -7.94 23.93
N GLY A 185 -3.63 -8.57 23.49
CA GLY A 185 -2.44 -8.78 24.30
C GLY A 185 -1.72 -7.49 24.67
N TRP A 186 -1.77 -6.48 23.79
CA TRP A 186 -1.13 -5.18 24.03
C TRP A 186 -1.88 -4.35 25.07
N HIS A 187 -3.22 -4.30 25.01
CA HIS A 187 -4.03 -3.59 26.02
C HIS A 187 -3.82 -4.16 27.43
N ALA A 188 -3.68 -5.48 27.56
CA ALA A 188 -3.44 -6.12 28.83
C ALA A 188 -2.06 -5.78 29.45
N THR A 189 -1.07 -5.44 28.64
CA THR A 189 0.27 -5.02 29.11
C THR A 189 0.35 -3.50 29.38
N ALA A 190 -0.43 -2.70 28.68
CA ALA A 190 -0.49 -1.25 28.90
C ALA A 190 -1.25 -0.87 30.20
N ASP A 191 -2.26 -1.67 30.60
CA ASP A 191 -3.00 -1.48 31.85
C ASP A 191 -2.24 -2.02 33.09
N ALA A 192 -1.14 -2.72 32.90
CA ALA A 192 -0.34 -3.34 33.98
C ALA A 192 0.95 -2.55 34.30
N ALA A 193 1.24 -1.44 33.62
CA ALA A 193 2.40 -0.58 33.78
C ALA A 193 2.02 0.80 34.34
#